data_9063ecfeee772665d98afe091826af59
#
_entry.id   9063ecfeee772665d98afe091826af59
#
_cell.length_a   1.000
_cell.length_b   1.000
_cell.length_c   1.000
_cell.angle_alpha   90.00
_cell.angle_beta   90.00
_cell.angle_gamma   90.00
#
_symmetry.space_group_name_H-M   'P 1'
#
loop_
_entity.id
_entity.type
_entity.pdbx_description
1 polymer ?
#
loop_
_entity_poly.entity_id
_entity_poly.type
_entity_poly.pdbx_seq_one_letter_code
_entity_poly.pdbx_strand_id
1 'polypeptide(L)'
;MGVTIQDFTYKYPIQMIGTEAGVCYGSDITNAEKNYKRGIDCLESQHGRTWEFPDVYMILDDYSARVLREWYTHIGGLPTRLQASTRYINYQKGFDYFTPPSIANNESAKTKYDDLMKHISTTLKELEDMGIPKEDSANGLPLGMMSTVVCKHNFRNLVDMSHQRECSRAYHEYRKLFHDICVALSDYSDEWKYLVENYFMPKCEYLGKCTEKKGCGRYKKRIDM
;
A
#
# COMPACT_ATOMS: atom_id res chain seq x y z
N MET A 1 8.22 7.37 -7.76
CA MET A 1 7.53 6.50 -6.78
C MET A 1 7.76 7.07 -5.39
N GLY A 2 6.70 7.31 -4.65
CA GLY A 2 6.80 7.81 -3.29
C GLY A 2 5.52 7.62 -2.49
N VAL A 3 5.67 7.62 -1.17
CA VAL A 3 4.56 7.61 -0.22
C VAL A 3 4.66 8.83 0.66
N THR A 4 3.59 9.60 0.74
CA THR A 4 3.49 10.76 1.64
C THR A 4 2.40 10.49 2.66
N ILE A 5 2.74 10.51 3.95
CA ILE A 5 1.76 10.46 5.03
C ILE A 5 1.22 11.88 5.22
N GLN A 6 -0.10 12.01 5.17
CA GLN A 6 -0.77 13.31 5.30
C GLN A 6 -0.97 13.69 6.78
N ASP A 7 -0.97 14.97 7.10
CA ASP A 7 -1.11 15.51 8.46
C ASP A 7 -2.44 15.19 9.15
N PHE A 8 -3.41 14.63 8.42
CA PHE A 8 -4.64 14.06 8.99
C PHE A 8 -4.39 12.75 9.74
N THR A 9 -3.24 12.10 9.54
CA THR A 9 -2.83 10.90 10.27
C THR A 9 -2.43 11.29 11.70
N TYR A 10 -3.07 10.67 12.68
CA TYR A 10 -2.75 10.95 14.07
C TYR A 10 -1.39 10.38 14.46
N LYS A 11 -0.54 11.20 15.11
CA LYS A 11 0.86 10.83 15.43
C LYS A 11 1.01 9.83 16.58
N TYR A 12 -0.04 9.65 17.39
CA TYR A 12 -0.01 8.82 18.60
C TYR A 12 -1.04 7.68 18.52
N PRO A 13 -0.90 6.74 17.55
CA PRO A 13 -1.87 5.65 17.33
C PRO A 13 -1.99 4.70 18.52
N ILE A 14 -0.91 4.44 19.26
CA ILE A 14 -0.93 3.57 20.44
C ILE A 14 -1.73 4.23 21.56
N GLN A 15 -1.50 5.52 21.81
CA GLN A 15 -2.30 6.29 22.75
C GLN A 15 -3.77 6.33 22.36
N MET A 16 -4.08 6.46 21.05
CA MET A 16 -5.46 6.41 20.55
C MET A 16 -6.11 5.07 20.86
N ILE A 17 -5.44 3.95 20.54
CA ILE A 17 -5.91 2.60 20.88
C ILE A 17 -6.25 2.49 22.37
N GLY A 18 -5.36 2.96 23.23
CA GLY A 18 -5.57 2.90 24.68
C GLY A 18 -6.62 3.87 25.20
N THR A 19 -6.81 5.02 24.56
CA THR A 19 -7.88 5.98 24.88
C THR A 19 -9.23 5.35 24.60
N GLU A 20 -9.43 4.82 23.39
CA GLU A 20 -10.70 4.22 22.97
C GLU A 20 -11.03 2.96 23.81
N ALA A 21 -10.04 2.13 24.09
CA ALA A 21 -10.23 1.00 25.02
C ALA A 21 -10.59 1.48 26.42
N GLY A 22 -10.00 2.58 26.90
CA GLY A 22 -10.27 3.16 28.22
C GLY A 22 -11.72 3.57 28.41
N VAL A 23 -12.35 4.09 27.37
CA VAL A 23 -13.79 4.44 27.38
C VAL A 23 -14.65 3.23 27.71
N CYS A 24 -14.35 2.08 27.12
CA CYS A 24 -15.11 0.83 27.35
C CYS A 24 -15.03 0.32 28.79
N TYR A 25 -13.97 0.68 29.52
CA TYR A 25 -13.75 0.27 30.91
C TYR A 25 -14.10 1.36 31.93
N GLY A 26 -14.64 2.51 31.49
CA GLY A 26 -14.90 3.66 32.35
C GLY A 26 -13.63 4.21 33.02
N SER A 27 -12.46 4.03 32.38
CA SER A 27 -11.19 4.49 32.89
C SER A 27 -10.97 5.98 32.63
N ASP A 28 -10.12 6.62 33.43
CA ASP A 28 -9.59 7.94 33.11
C ASP A 28 -8.77 7.88 31.81
N ILE A 29 -9.17 8.68 30.82
CA ILE A 29 -8.56 8.79 29.50
C ILE A 29 -7.79 10.11 29.30
N THR A 30 -7.66 10.93 30.33
CA THR A 30 -6.96 12.23 30.23
C THR A 30 -5.43 12.09 30.33
N ASN A 31 -4.94 10.98 30.87
CA ASN A 31 -3.52 10.72 31.06
C ASN A 31 -2.91 9.97 29.86
N ALA A 32 -2.07 10.65 29.08
CA ALA A 32 -1.43 10.10 27.89
C ALA A 32 -0.57 8.86 28.15
N GLU A 33 0.19 8.83 29.26
CA GLU A 33 1.06 7.70 29.62
C GLU A 33 0.24 6.45 29.96
N LYS A 34 -0.85 6.61 30.72
CA LYS A 34 -1.77 5.50 31.02
C LYS A 34 -2.45 4.98 29.75
N ASN A 35 -2.85 5.89 28.85
CA ASN A 35 -3.42 5.51 27.57
C ASN A 35 -2.40 4.75 26.72
N TYR A 36 -1.15 5.21 26.64
CA TYR A 36 -0.09 4.50 25.93
C TYR A 36 0.08 3.06 26.48
N LYS A 37 0.22 2.88 27.81
CA LYS A 37 0.34 1.55 28.43
C LYS A 37 -0.85 0.64 28.09
N ARG A 38 -2.08 1.17 28.22
CA ARG A 38 -3.29 0.42 27.85
C ARG A 38 -3.33 0.08 26.36
N GLY A 39 -2.82 0.97 25.50
CA GLY A 39 -2.68 0.73 24.07
C GLY A 39 -1.74 -0.44 23.77
N ILE A 40 -0.60 -0.52 24.45
CA ILE A 40 0.33 -1.65 24.36
C ILE A 40 -0.37 -2.94 24.82
N ASP A 41 -1.06 -2.93 25.98
CA ASP A 41 -1.79 -4.11 26.47
C ASP A 41 -2.84 -4.60 25.44
N CYS A 42 -3.54 -3.69 24.77
CA CYS A 42 -4.50 -4.04 23.71
C CYS A 42 -3.82 -4.63 22.48
N LEU A 43 -2.64 -4.14 22.13
CA LEU A 43 -1.85 -4.65 21.01
C LEU A 43 -1.32 -6.06 21.29
N GLU A 44 -0.71 -6.28 22.45
CA GLU A 44 -0.18 -7.58 22.89
C GLU A 44 -1.28 -8.62 23.07
N SER A 45 -2.44 -8.22 23.59
CA SER A 45 -3.62 -9.08 23.75
C SER A 45 -4.40 -9.29 22.44
N GLN A 46 -3.95 -8.70 21.34
CA GLN A 46 -4.58 -8.78 20.01
C GLN A 46 -6.06 -8.36 20.01
N HIS A 47 -6.42 -7.31 20.73
CA HIS A 47 -7.77 -6.73 20.74
C HIS A 47 -8.05 -6.00 19.42
N GLY A 48 -8.20 -6.74 18.33
CA GLY A 48 -8.23 -6.27 16.95
C GLY A 48 -9.27 -5.20 16.63
N ARG A 49 -10.35 -5.07 17.42
CA ARG A 49 -11.33 -4.00 17.23
C ARG A 49 -10.71 -2.62 17.52
N THR A 50 -9.83 -2.52 18.50
CA THR A 50 -9.17 -1.26 18.85
C THR A 50 -8.17 -0.81 17.78
N TRP A 51 -7.66 -1.75 16.97
CA TRP A 51 -6.74 -1.46 15.86
C TRP A 51 -7.42 -0.80 14.66
N GLU A 52 -8.75 -0.76 14.64
CA GLU A 52 -9.53 -0.12 13.59
C GLU A 52 -9.66 1.40 13.78
N PHE A 53 -9.32 1.94 14.97
CA PHE A 53 -9.41 3.37 15.25
C PHE A 53 -8.29 4.20 14.61
N PRO A 54 -7.01 3.81 14.67
CA PRO A 54 -5.97 4.59 14.01
C PRO A 54 -6.06 4.49 12.49
N ASP A 55 -6.38 5.62 11.84
CA ASP A 55 -6.40 5.78 10.40
C ASP A 55 -5.10 6.39 9.88
N VAL A 56 -4.63 5.90 8.74
CA VAL A 56 -3.52 6.44 7.97
C VAL A 56 -4.06 7.06 6.69
N TYR A 57 -3.81 8.35 6.50
CA TYR A 57 -4.09 9.08 5.28
C TYR A 57 -2.80 9.23 4.49
N MET A 58 -2.78 8.78 3.25
CA MET A 58 -1.56 8.78 2.45
C MET A 58 -1.80 9.06 0.97
N ILE A 59 -0.78 9.57 0.32
CA ILE A 59 -0.70 9.69 -1.13
C ILE A 59 0.34 8.66 -1.59
N LEU A 60 -0.08 7.79 -2.51
CA LEU A 60 0.77 6.83 -3.21
C LEU A 60 1.02 7.41 -4.61
N ASP A 61 2.23 7.88 -4.86
CA ASP A 61 2.57 8.61 -6.07
C ASP A 61 3.54 7.84 -6.96
N ASP A 62 3.29 7.88 -8.28
CA ASP A 62 4.11 7.20 -9.28
C ASP A 62 4.23 5.68 -9.09
N TYR A 63 3.12 5.00 -8.83
CA TYR A 63 3.05 3.53 -8.90
C TYR A 63 2.25 3.09 -10.12
N SER A 64 2.57 1.89 -10.67
CA SER A 64 1.87 1.42 -11.87
C SER A 64 0.38 1.19 -11.60
N ALA A 65 -0.45 1.43 -12.63
CA ALA A 65 -1.87 1.11 -12.57
C ALA A 65 -2.10 -0.37 -12.24
N ARG A 66 -1.16 -1.26 -12.59
CA ARG A 66 -1.18 -2.67 -12.22
C ARG A 66 -1.14 -2.87 -10.72
N VAL A 67 -0.18 -2.26 -10.01
CA VAL A 67 -0.05 -2.43 -8.56
C VAL A 67 -1.17 -1.72 -7.82
N LEU A 68 -1.60 -0.55 -8.32
CA LEU A 68 -2.74 0.16 -7.74
C LEU A 68 -4.05 -0.62 -7.89
N ARG A 69 -4.26 -1.34 -9.00
CA ARG A 69 -5.38 -2.27 -9.13
C ARG A 69 -5.35 -3.38 -8.08
N GLU A 70 -4.16 -3.94 -7.77
CA GLU A 70 -4.01 -4.91 -6.69
C GLU A 70 -4.23 -4.27 -5.31
N TRP A 71 -3.84 -3.00 -5.11
CA TRP A 71 -4.11 -2.23 -3.90
C TRP A 71 -5.61 -2.16 -3.61
N TYR A 72 -6.44 -1.98 -4.63
CA TYR A 72 -7.89 -1.91 -4.50
C TYR A 72 -8.54 -3.23 -4.03
N THR A 73 -7.86 -4.36 -4.08
CA THR A 73 -8.41 -5.65 -3.61
C THR A 73 -8.45 -5.78 -2.09
N HIS A 74 -7.72 -4.94 -1.36
CA HIS A 74 -7.71 -4.95 0.11
C HIS A 74 -8.83 -4.08 0.66
N ILE A 75 -9.97 -4.71 0.95
CA ILE A 75 -11.22 -4.03 1.36
C ILE A 75 -11.52 -4.13 2.86
N GLY A 76 -10.73 -4.88 3.63
CA GLY A 76 -10.88 -4.97 5.09
C GLY A 76 -10.82 -3.60 5.75
N GLY A 77 -11.68 -3.34 6.74
CA GLY A 77 -11.72 -2.05 7.42
C GLY A 77 -12.27 -0.87 6.61
N LEU A 78 -12.92 -1.15 5.46
CA LEU A 78 -13.56 -0.14 4.59
C LEU A 78 -12.61 1.01 4.19
N PRO A 79 -11.48 0.74 3.55
CA PRO A 79 -10.56 1.79 3.13
C PRO A 79 -11.20 2.71 2.08
N THR A 80 -10.86 4.00 2.14
CA THR A 80 -11.30 5.00 1.15
C THR A 80 -10.16 5.30 0.19
N ARG A 81 -10.44 5.40 -1.12
CA ARG A 81 -9.43 5.60 -2.16
C ARG A 81 -9.97 6.44 -3.29
N LEU A 82 -9.14 7.39 -3.76
CA LEU A 82 -9.39 8.18 -4.98
C LEU A 82 -8.15 8.08 -5.86
N GLN A 83 -8.31 7.53 -7.05
CA GLN A 83 -7.23 7.41 -8.02
C GLN A 83 -7.28 8.57 -9.01
N ALA A 84 -6.13 9.02 -9.48
CA ALA A 84 -5.99 9.96 -10.59
C ALA A 84 -6.81 9.49 -11.79
N SER A 85 -7.71 10.36 -12.26
CA SER A 85 -8.72 9.98 -13.24
C SER A 85 -8.19 10.05 -14.67
N THR A 86 -8.22 8.92 -15.37
CA THR A 86 -7.89 8.86 -16.82
C THR A 86 -8.87 9.60 -17.70
N ARG A 87 -10.03 10.03 -17.18
CA ARG A 87 -11.01 10.84 -17.92
C ARG A 87 -10.63 12.32 -18.00
N TYR A 88 -9.87 12.82 -17.01
CA TYR A 88 -9.55 14.25 -16.88
C TYR A 88 -8.09 14.56 -17.19
N ILE A 89 -7.18 13.64 -16.92
CA ILE A 89 -5.76 13.83 -17.19
C ILE A 89 -5.51 13.78 -18.69
N ASN A 90 -4.69 14.71 -19.17
CA ASN A 90 -4.34 14.77 -20.59
C ASN A 90 -3.05 13.98 -20.86
N TYR A 91 -3.16 12.91 -21.63
CA TYR A 91 -2.05 12.05 -22.04
C TYR A 91 -1.46 12.37 -23.41
N GLN A 92 -1.88 13.46 -24.08
CA GLN A 92 -1.35 13.87 -25.40
C GLN A 92 0.17 14.14 -25.39
N LYS A 93 0.72 14.49 -24.22
CA LYS A 93 2.17 14.71 -24.02
C LYS A 93 2.92 13.45 -23.64
N GLY A 94 2.25 12.30 -23.60
CA GLY A 94 2.77 11.04 -23.12
C GLY A 94 2.36 10.73 -21.69
N PHE A 95 2.83 9.60 -21.19
CA PHE A 95 2.64 9.13 -19.82
C PHE A 95 3.92 8.47 -19.30
N ASP A 96 4.16 8.59 -18.01
CA ASP A 96 5.22 7.84 -17.36
C ASP A 96 4.80 6.39 -17.15
N TYR A 97 5.77 5.46 -17.19
CA TYR A 97 5.50 4.03 -17.07
C TYR A 97 6.57 3.31 -16.28
N PHE A 98 6.15 2.27 -15.59
CA PHE A 98 7.00 1.37 -14.86
C PHE A 98 7.63 0.33 -15.79
N THR A 99 8.97 0.23 -15.75
CA THR A 99 9.71 -0.81 -16.45
C THR A 99 10.05 -1.93 -15.46
N PRO A 100 9.46 -3.16 -15.61
CA PRO A 100 9.76 -4.27 -14.72
C PRO A 100 11.25 -4.63 -14.73
N PRO A 101 11.84 -5.07 -13.59
CA PRO A 101 13.29 -5.35 -13.49
C PRO A 101 13.81 -6.36 -14.53
N SER A 102 13.02 -7.39 -14.86
CA SER A 102 13.39 -8.38 -15.88
C SER A 102 13.50 -7.79 -17.28
N ILE A 103 12.72 -6.74 -17.57
CA ILE A 103 12.80 -5.98 -18.82
C ILE A 103 13.97 -4.99 -18.74
N ALA A 104 14.06 -4.23 -17.65
CA ALA A 104 15.11 -3.24 -17.46
C ALA A 104 16.53 -3.82 -17.53
N ASN A 105 16.70 -5.05 -17.06
CA ASN A 105 18.00 -5.78 -17.07
C ASN A 105 18.33 -6.46 -18.41
N ASN A 106 17.49 -6.30 -19.43
CA ASN A 106 17.71 -6.85 -20.77
C ASN A 106 17.52 -5.73 -21.78
N GLU A 107 18.63 -5.25 -22.36
CA GLU A 107 18.65 -4.08 -23.25
C GLU A 107 17.70 -4.23 -24.47
N SER A 108 17.73 -5.40 -25.14
CA SER A 108 16.84 -5.67 -26.26
C SER A 108 15.36 -5.69 -25.85
N ALA A 109 15.04 -6.27 -24.70
CA ALA A 109 13.67 -6.28 -24.18
C ALA A 109 13.24 -4.86 -23.77
N LYS A 110 14.15 -4.10 -23.16
CA LYS A 110 13.89 -2.70 -22.77
C LYS A 110 13.57 -1.84 -23.97
N THR A 111 14.38 -1.91 -25.03
CA THR A 111 14.13 -1.16 -26.29
C THR A 111 12.75 -1.48 -26.85
N LYS A 112 12.39 -2.76 -26.96
CA LYS A 112 11.06 -3.16 -27.46
C LYS A 112 9.92 -2.67 -26.56
N TYR A 113 10.14 -2.65 -25.26
CA TYR A 113 9.13 -2.19 -24.31
C TYR A 113 8.94 -0.67 -24.40
N ASP A 114 10.03 0.10 -24.50
CA ASP A 114 10.01 1.54 -24.67
C ASP A 114 9.37 1.95 -26.02
N ASP A 115 9.67 1.23 -27.10
CA ASP A 115 9.04 1.42 -28.41
C ASP A 115 7.52 1.19 -28.36
N LEU A 116 7.08 0.14 -27.62
CA LEU A 116 5.66 -0.12 -27.40
C LEU A 116 4.98 1.04 -26.66
N MET A 117 5.58 1.51 -25.56
CA MET A 117 5.03 2.63 -24.78
C MET A 117 4.94 3.91 -25.59
N LYS A 118 5.96 4.19 -26.42
CA LYS A 118 5.97 5.32 -27.35
C LYS A 118 4.88 5.19 -28.42
N HIS A 119 4.70 3.99 -28.97
CA HIS A 119 3.65 3.73 -29.96
C HIS A 119 2.26 3.96 -29.38
N ILE A 120 2.00 3.44 -28.17
CA ILE A 120 0.73 3.68 -27.45
C ILE A 120 0.51 5.19 -27.28
N SER A 121 1.51 5.93 -26.77
CA SER A 121 1.40 7.37 -26.57
C SER A 121 1.07 8.13 -27.87
N THR A 122 1.72 7.75 -28.99
CA THR A 122 1.44 8.33 -30.31
C THR A 122 0.01 8.04 -30.76
N THR A 123 -0.44 6.80 -30.64
CA THR A 123 -1.79 6.39 -31.02
C THR A 123 -2.88 7.10 -30.20
N LEU A 124 -2.67 7.27 -28.89
CA LEU A 124 -3.62 8.01 -28.04
C LEU A 124 -3.76 9.45 -28.51
N LYS A 125 -2.65 10.10 -28.85
CA LYS A 125 -2.67 11.45 -29.39
C LYS A 125 -3.42 11.51 -30.73
N GLU A 126 -3.14 10.58 -31.66
CA GLU A 126 -3.81 10.52 -32.95
C GLU A 126 -5.33 10.34 -32.81
N LEU A 127 -5.79 9.48 -31.88
CA LEU A 127 -7.21 9.32 -31.62
C LEU A 127 -7.86 10.60 -31.08
N GLU A 128 -7.21 11.30 -30.17
CA GLU A 128 -7.71 12.57 -29.66
C GLU A 128 -7.71 13.67 -30.75
N ASP A 129 -6.69 13.71 -31.61
CA ASP A 129 -6.62 14.63 -32.77
C ASP A 129 -7.74 14.36 -33.81
N MET A 130 -8.25 13.12 -33.88
CA MET A 130 -9.45 12.72 -34.65
C MET A 130 -10.76 13.11 -33.95
N GLY A 131 -10.73 13.69 -32.76
CA GLY A 131 -11.91 14.11 -32.02
C GLY A 131 -12.49 13.03 -31.11
N ILE A 132 -11.77 11.90 -30.89
CA ILE A 132 -12.21 10.87 -29.93
C ILE A 132 -12.09 11.42 -28.51
N PRO A 133 -13.14 11.28 -27.68
CA PRO A 133 -13.09 11.73 -26.29
C PRO A 133 -11.95 11.08 -25.50
N LYS A 134 -11.33 11.84 -24.57
CA LYS A 134 -10.24 11.35 -23.72
C LYS A 134 -10.59 10.07 -22.96
N GLU A 135 -11.82 9.96 -22.47
CA GLU A 135 -12.29 8.78 -21.72
C GLU A 135 -12.31 7.52 -22.59
N ASP A 136 -12.46 7.67 -23.91
CA ASP A 136 -12.47 6.55 -24.85
C ASP A 136 -11.04 6.21 -25.27
N SER A 137 -10.22 7.20 -25.65
CA SER A 137 -8.81 6.99 -25.99
C SER A 137 -8.01 6.39 -24.83
N ALA A 138 -8.30 6.79 -23.58
CA ALA A 138 -7.65 6.29 -22.37
C ALA A 138 -7.81 4.77 -22.16
N ASN A 139 -8.72 4.10 -22.84
CA ASN A 139 -8.80 2.63 -22.81
C ASN A 139 -7.54 1.96 -23.40
N GLY A 140 -6.77 2.68 -24.22
CA GLY A 140 -5.48 2.22 -24.73
C GLY A 140 -4.32 2.32 -23.75
N LEU A 141 -4.49 2.92 -22.56
CA LEU A 141 -3.42 3.06 -21.56
C LEU A 141 -2.97 1.71 -21.01
N PRO A 142 -1.65 1.47 -20.89
CA PRO A 142 -1.13 0.19 -20.43
C PRO A 142 -1.20 0.07 -18.91
N LEU A 143 -1.25 -1.15 -18.39
CA LEU A 143 -1.16 -1.42 -16.94
C LEU A 143 0.15 -0.93 -16.31
N GLY A 144 1.20 -0.75 -17.11
CA GLY A 144 2.46 -0.18 -16.64
C GLY A 144 2.43 1.34 -16.46
N MET A 145 1.38 2.04 -16.90
CA MET A 145 1.25 3.50 -16.72
C MET A 145 1.34 3.86 -15.24
N MET A 146 2.11 4.90 -14.93
CA MET A 146 2.20 5.46 -13.58
C MET A 146 0.93 6.25 -13.24
N SER A 147 0.49 6.12 -12.00
CA SER A 147 -0.69 6.83 -11.50
C SER A 147 -0.55 7.14 -10.02
N THR A 148 -1.42 7.99 -9.51
CA THR A 148 -1.45 8.43 -8.11
C THR A 148 -2.77 8.03 -7.47
N VAL A 149 -2.71 7.59 -6.21
CA VAL A 149 -3.87 7.32 -5.36
C VAL A 149 -3.74 8.07 -4.05
N VAL A 150 -4.76 8.83 -3.68
CA VAL A 150 -4.93 9.26 -2.30
C VAL A 150 -5.85 8.26 -1.59
N CYS A 151 -5.46 7.83 -0.39
CA CYS A 151 -6.21 6.79 0.32
C CYS A 151 -6.14 6.93 1.83
N LYS A 152 -7.14 6.30 2.47
CA LYS A 152 -7.22 6.13 3.91
C LYS A 152 -7.36 4.65 4.23
N HIS A 153 -6.52 4.16 5.12
CA HIS A 153 -6.57 2.80 5.65
C HIS A 153 -6.44 2.81 7.17
N ASN A 154 -7.18 1.98 7.88
CA ASN A 154 -6.93 1.81 9.29
C ASN A 154 -5.73 0.87 9.55
N PHE A 155 -5.16 0.94 10.74
CA PHE A 155 -4.00 0.15 11.13
C PHE A 155 -4.23 -1.36 10.96
N ARG A 156 -5.40 -1.89 11.37
CA ARG A 156 -5.72 -3.32 11.23
C ARG A 156 -5.66 -3.77 9.77
N ASN A 157 -6.23 -2.99 8.86
CA ASN A 157 -6.17 -3.30 7.43
C ASN A 157 -4.73 -3.33 6.91
N LEU A 158 -3.89 -2.39 7.34
CA LEU A 158 -2.47 -2.36 6.95
C LEU A 158 -1.71 -3.57 7.49
N VAL A 159 -2.00 -4.05 8.72
CA VAL A 159 -1.43 -5.29 9.26
C VAL A 159 -1.85 -6.49 8.41
N ASP A 160 -3.13 -6.62 8.07
CA ASP A 160 -3.62 -7.71 7.21
C ASP A 160 -2.99 -7.68 5.81
N MET A 161 -2.74 -6.48 5.28
CA MET A 161 -2.03 -6.28 4.02
C MET A 161 -0.57 -6.70 4.12
N SER A 162 0.13 -6.36 5.21
CA SER A 162 1.53 -6.72 5.43
C SER A 162 1.74 -8.22 5.37
N HIS A 163 0.83 -9.01 5.96
CA HIS A 163 0.88 -10.46 5.95
C HIS A 163 0.96 -11.06 4.54
N GLN A 164 0.38 -10.39 3.55
CA GLN A 164 0.38 -10.84 2.17
C GLN A 164 1.48 -10.18 1.34
N ARG A 165 1.76 -8.90 1.58
CA ARG A 165 2.59 -8.08 0.70
C ARG A 165 4.06 -8.04 1.09
N GLU A 166 4.40 -8.34 2.35
CA GLU A 166 5.76 -8.58 2.80
C GLU A 166 6.28 -9.98 2.41
N CYS A 167 5.41 -10.86 1.90
CA CYS A 167 5.81 -12.17 1.40
C CYS A 167 6.63 -12.04 0.11
N SER A 168 7.75 -12.78 -0.01
CA SER A 168 8.60 -12.80 -1.22
C SER A 168 7.86 -13.24 -2.49
N ARG A 169 6.69 -13.88 -2.37
CA ARG A 169 5.83 -14.27 -3.50
C ARG A 169 4.92 -13.15 -4.01
N ALA A 170 4.76 -12.07 -3.24
CA ALA A 170 4.03 -10.91 -3.73
C ALA A 170 4.76 -10.25 -4.90
N TYR A 171 4.00 -9.61 -5.78
CA TYR A 171 4.57 -8.88 -6.92
C TYR A 171 5.61 -7.86 -6.45
N HIS A 172 6.77 -7.82 -7.11
CA HIS A 172 7.92 -7.05 -6.63
C HIS A 172 7.64 -5.55 -6.45
N GLU A 173 6.86 -4.92 -7.35
CA GLU A 173 6.48 -3.53 -7.23
C GLU A 173 5.54 -3.31 -6.03
N TYR A 174 4.65 -4.29 -5.75
CA TYR A 174 3.79 -4.20 -4.56
C TYR A 174 4.59 -4.29 -3.26
N ARG A 175 5.59 -5.18 -3.21
CA ARG A 175 6.51 -5.24 -2.06
C ARG A 175 7.23 -3.93 -1.83
N LYS A 176 7.68 -3.29 -2.94
CA LYS A 176 8.30 -1.96 -2.88
C LYS A 176 7.32 -0.92 -2.34
N LEU A 177 6.10 -0.86 -2.88
CA LEU A 177 5.06 0.05 -2.40
C LEU A 177 4.81 -0.13 -0.89
N PHE A 178 4.66 -1.37 -0.43
CA PHE A 178 4.40 -1.62 0.99
C PHE A 178 5.61 -1.27 1.87
N HIS A 179 6.81 -1.55 1.41
CA HIS A 179 8.04 -1.09 2.06
C HIS A 179 8.12 0.44 2.15
N ASP A 180 7.79 1.15 1.08
CA ASP A 180 7.78 2.62 1.07
C ASP A 180 6.75 3.18 2.08
N ILE A 181 5.61 2.50 2.27
CA ILE A 181 4.64 2.83 3.33
C ILE A 181 5.25 2.62 4.73
N CYS A 182 5.94 1.50 4.94
CA CYS A 182 6.61 1.23 6.21
C CYS A 182 7.64 2.31 6.55
N VAL A 183 8.45 2.70 5.58
CA VAL A 183 9.45 3.79 5.76
C VAL A 183 8.74 5.11 6.09
N ALA A 184 7.75 5.50 5.29
CA ALA A 184 7.05 6.77 5.49
C ALA A 184 6.33 6.84 6.86
N LEU A 185 5.75 5.74 7.34
CA LEU A 185 5.12 5.67 8.67
C LEU A 185 6.16 5.74 9.79
N SER A 186 7.30 5.03 9.62
CA SER A 186 8.39 5.04 10.62
C SER A 186 9.01 6.43 10.76
N ASP A 187 9.11 7.19 9.68
CA ASP A 187 9.61 8.57 9.69
C ASP A 187 8.57 9.57 10.22
N TYR A 188 7.28 9.20 10.19
CA TYR A 188 6.19 10.10 10.57
C TYR A 188 6.05 10.29 12.08
N SER A 189 6.18 9.21 12.88
CA SER A 189 6.20 9.28 14.35
C SER A 189 6.77 8.02 15.00
N ASP A 190 7.28 8.16 16.24
CA ASP A 190 7.85 7.07 17.02
C ASP A 190 6.82 5.95 17.30
N GLU A 191 5.54 6.29 17.55
CA GLU A 191 4.51 5.28 17.75
C GLU A 191 4.17 4.52 16.47
N TRP A 192 4.14 5.18 15.31
CA TRP A 192 3.99 4.49 14.04
C TRP A 192 5.20 3.62 13.72
N LYS A 193 6.40 4.09 14.00
CA LYS A 193 7.63 3.28 13.88
C LYS A 193 7.52 2.00 14.71
N TYR A 194 7.12 2.12 15.99
CA TYR A 194 6.91 0.94 16.85
C TYR A 194 5.89 -0.04 16.24
N LEU A 195 4.76 0.45 15.72
CA LEU A 195 3.74 -0.39 15.09
C LEU A 195 4.26 -1.08 13.83
N VAL A 196 5.01 -0.39 12.99
CA VAL A 196 5.65 -0.97 11.79
C VAL A 196 6.62 -2.09 12.19
N GLU A 197 7.51 -1.84 13.13
CA GLU A 197 8.56 -2.79 13.53
C GLU A 197 7.99 -4.06 14.20
N ASN A 198 6.84 -3.96 14.88
CA ASN A 198 6.30 -5.08 15.67
C ASN A 198 5.11 -5.78 15.03
N TYR A 199 4.38 -5.16 14.10
CA TYR A 199 3.13 -5.70 13.57
C TYR A 199 3.09 -5.84 12.05
N PHE A 200 3.96 -5.13 11.28
CA PHE A 200 4.01 -5.28 9.84
C PHE A 200 5.03 -6.34 9.46
N MET A 201 4.54 -7.53 9.13
CA MET A 201 5.37 -8.68 8.84
C MET A 201 4.68 -9.64 7.87
N PRO A 202 5.41 -10.49 7.15
CA PRO A 202 4.79 -11.51 6.32
C PRO A 202 4.06 -12.56 7.17
N LYS A 203 2.98 -13.12 6.63
CA LYS A 203 2.13 -14.10 7.30
C LYS A 203 2.90 -15.26 7.94
N CYS A 204 3.97 -15.73 7.31
CA CYS A 204 4.77 -16.84 7.85
C CYS A 204 5.51 -16.45 9.13
N GLU A 205 5.88 -15.20 9.29
CA GLU A 205 6.51 -14.67 10.50
C GLU A 205 5.48 -14.58 11.63
N TYR A 206 4.33 -14.01 11.35
CA TYR A 206 3.19 -13.95 12.28
C TYR A 206 2.75 -15.35 12.77
N LEU A 207 2.70 -16.36 11.87
CA LEU A 207 2.28 -17.72 12.21
C LEU A 207 3.40 -18.64 12.69
N GLY A 208 4.68 -18.22 12.62
CA GLY A 208 5.84 -19.07 12.88
C GLY A 208 6.05 -20.21 11.85
N LYS A 209 5.31 -20.23 10.74
CA LYS A 209 5.37 -21.26 9.69
C LYS A 209 4.90 -20.76 8.33
N CYS A 210 5.48 -21.33 7.26
CA CYS A 210 5.08 -21.01 5.89
C CYS A 210 3.80 -21.77 5.48
N THR A 211 2.83 -21.04 4.91
CA THR A 211 1.57 -21.61 4.38
C THR A 211 1.60 -21.84 2.87
N GLU A 212 2.68 -21.42 2.19
CA GLU A 212 2.82 -21.51 0.74
C GLU A 212 3.23 -22.91 0.28
N LYS A 213 2.68 -23.39 -0.85
CA LYS A 213 3.07 -24.68 -1.46
C LYS A 213 4.57 -24.70 -1.84
N LYS A 214 5.09 -23.56 -2.32
CA LYS A 214 6.51 -23.37 -2.62
C LYS A 214 7.01 -22.19 -1.78
N GLY A 215 7.50 -22.46 -0.58
CA GLY A 215 8.07 -21.46 0.31
C GLY A 215 9.39 -20.89 -0.20
N CYS A 216 9.78 -19.71 0.28
CA CYS A 216 11.06 -19.07 -0.03
C CYS A 216 12.22 -19.54 0.88
N GLY A 217 11.96 -20.41 1.84
CA GLY A 217 12.96 -20.91 2.81
C GLY A 217 13.04 -20.12 4.11
N ARG A 218 12.35 -18.97 4.26
CA ARG A 218 12.36 -18.17 5.51
C ARG A 218 11.83 -18.96 6.71
N TYR A 219 10.77 -19.76 6.52
CA TYR A 219 10.16 -20.63 7.54
C TYR A 219 9.87 -22.01 6.99
N LYS A 220 9.90 -23.03 7.88
CA LYS A 220 9.50 -24.39 7.53
C LYS A 220 8.05 -24.44 7.06
N LYS A 221 7.72 -25.34 6.17
CA LYS A 221 6.35 -25.59 5.74
C LYS A 221 5.53 -26.22 6.85
N ARG A 222 4.23 -25.98 6.84
CA ARG A 222 3.29 -26.60 7.79
C ARG A 222 3.34 -28.14 7.77
N ILE A 223 3.68 -28.76 6.61
CA ILE A 223 3.71 -30.20 6.43
C ILE A 223 5.00 -30.82 7.04
N ASP A 224 6.01 -29.99 7.27
CA ASP A 224 7.31 -30.41 7.79
C ASP A 224 7.38 -30.29 9.34
N MET A 225 6.28 -29.96 9.98
CA MET A 225 6.11 -29.80 11.45
C MET A 225 5.22 -30.93 12.00
#